data_043630571924db65c326c40c7deb7222
#
_entry.id   043630571924db65c326c40c7deb7222
#
_cell.length_a   1.000
_cell.length_b   1.000
_cell.length_c   1.000
_cell.angle_alpha   90.00
_cell.angle_beta   90.00
_cell.angle_gamma   90.00
#
_symmetry.space_group_name_H-M   'P 1'
#
loop_
_entity.id
_entity.type
_entity.pdbx_description
1 polymer ?
#
loop_
_entity_poly.entity_id
_entity_poly.type
_entity_poly.pdbx_seq_one_letter_code
_entity_poly.pdbx_strand_id
1 'polypeptide(L)' 'MGHHENKVTKDSTIAEVLRQNPKTAQVLMRHGMHCLGCATATGESIAQAAMAHRIDLDSLLKELNEA' A
#
# COMPACT_ATOMS: atom_id res chain seq x y z
N MET A 1 -15.74 2.80 18.86
CA MET A 1 -15.47 2.68 18.44
C MET A 1 -14.91 3.02 18.00
N GLY A 2 -14.42 2.94 17.67
CA GLY A 2 -13.93 3.07 17.12
C GLY A 2 -13.31 3.01 16.44
N HIS A 3 -13.20 3.07 15.87
CA HIS A 3 -12.70 2.82 15.11
C HIS A 3 -11.83 3.13 14.44
N HIS A 4 -11.21 3.11 13.94
CA HIS A 4 -10.43 3.36 13.37
C HIS A 4 -9.82 3.23 12.55
N GLU A 5 -9.68 3.44 12.25
CA GLU A 5 -9.47 3.19 11.46
C GLU A 5 -8.32 3.33 10.66
N ASN A 6 -7.54 2.55 10.41
CA ASN A 6 -6.33 2.44 9.61
C ASN A 6 -6.66 1.99 8.21
N LYS A 7 -7.62 2.68 7.65
CA LYS A 7 -8.07 2.31 6.32
C LYS A 7 -7.12 2.84 5.27
N VAL A 8 -6.67 1.96 4.39
CA VAL A 8 -5.81 2.35 3.28
C VAL A 8 -6.65 2.92 2.15
N THR A 9 -6.24 4.07 1.63
CA THR A 9 -6.89 4.70 0.50
C THR A 9 -5.89 4.89 -0.63
N LYS A 10 -6.39 5.31 -1.79
CA LYS A 10 -5.52 5.55 -2.94
C LYS A 10 -4.49 6.64 -2.67
N ASP A 11 -4.81 7.56 -1.77
CA ASP A 11 -3.93 8.68 -1.43
C ASP A 11 -2.94 8.35 -0.30
N SER A 12 -3.09 7.20 0.34
CA SER A 12 -2.15 6.77 1.36
C SER A 12 -0.79 6.53 0.73
N THR A 13 0.27 6.91 1.43
CA THR A 13 1.62 6.64 0.91
C THR A 13 2.04 5.24 1.31
N ILE A 14 2.98 4.69 0.54
CA ILE A 14 3.54 3.38 0.86
C ILE A 14 4.12 3.38 2.27
N ALA A 15 4.82 4.46 2.63
CA ALA A 15 5.42 4.58 3.96
C ALA A 15 4.36 4.51 5.06
N GLU A 16 3.25 5.23 4.87
CA GLU A 16 2.17 5.22 5.85
C GLU A 16 1.56 3.83 6.01
N VAL A 17 1.31 3.17 4.89
CA VAL A 17 0.70 1.85 4.90
C VAL A 17 1.59 0.85 5.63
N LEU A 18 2.88 0.85 5.34
CA LEU A 18 3.82 -0.05 5.99
C LEU A 18 3.94 0.23 7.47
N ARG A 19 3.89 1.50 7.86
CA ARG A 19 4.00 1.89 9.26
C ARG A 19 2.77 1.46 10.05
N GLN A 20 1.59 1.59 9.46
CA GLN A 20 0.35 1.24 10.13
C GLN A 20 0.19 -0.27 10.25
N ASN A 21 0.61 -1.01 9.24
CA ASN A 21 0.47 -2.46 9.25
C ASN A 21 1.60 -3.10 8.46
N PRO A 22 2.64 -3.58 9.15
CA PRO A 22 3.80 -4.19 8.47
C PRO A 22 3.44 -5.39 7.59
N LYS A 23 2.32 -6.04 7.85
CA LYS A 23 1.90 -7.19 7.04
C LYS A 23 1.60 -6.79 5.60
N THR A 24 1.30 -5.51 5.37
CA THR A 24 1.03 -5.03 4.01
C THR A 24 2.25 -5.15 3.11
N ALA A 25 3.46 -5.23 3.69
CA ALA A 25 4.66 -5.41 2.89
C ALA A 25 4.56 -6.68 2.05
N GLN A 26 4.00 -7.75 2.62
CA GLN A 26 3.86 -9.01 1.90
C GLN A 26 2.89 -8.87 0.73
N VAL A 27 1.82 -8.12 0.93
CA VAL A 27 0.84 -7.86 -0.12
C VAL A 27 1.50 -7.13 -1.28
N LEU A 28 2.23 -6.06 -0.95
CA LEU A 28 2.91 -5.27 -1.97
C LEU A 28 3.94 -6.09 -2.75
N MET A 29 4.70 -6.92 -2.04
CA MET A 29 5.71 -7.75 -2.69
C MET A 29 5.08 -8.80 -3.61
N ARG A 30 3.90 -9.32 -3.26
CA ARG A 30 3.21 -10.27 -4.12
C ARG A 30 2.81 -9.65 -5.45
N HIS A 31 2.63 -8.34 -5.46
CA HIS A 31 2.29 -7.62 -6.69
C HIS A 31 3.54 -7.13 -7.44
N GLY A 32 4.70 -7.60 -7.06
CA GLY A 32 5.94 -7.29 -7.77
C GLY A 32 6.68 -6.06 -7.27
N MET A 33 6.26 -5.50 -6.15
CA MET A 33 6.93 -4.34 -5.57
C MET A 33 8.06 -4.78 -4.65
N HIS A 34 9.17 -5.19 -5.26
CA HIS A 34 10.28 -5.73 -4.49
C HIS A 34 11.14 -4.66 -3.83
N CYS A 35 11.16 -3.46 -4.38
CA CYS A 35 12.00 -2.39 -3.88
C CYS A 35 11.18 -1.37 -3.08
N LEU A 36 10.67 -1.82 -1.94
CA LEU A 36 9.82 -0.98 -1.10
C LEU A 36 10.58 0.23 -0.54
N GLY A 37 11.89 0.07 -0.33
CA GLY A 37 12.69 1.18 0.17
C GLY A 37 12.66 2.40 -0.74
N CYS A 38 12.69 2.17 -2.05
CA CYS A 38 12.62 3.28 -3.00
C CYS A 38 11.26 3.96 -2.97
N ALA A 39 10.21 3.17 -2.92
CA ALA A 39 8.84 3.71 -2.88
C ALA A 39 8.61 4.54 -1.62
N THR A 40 9.10 4.07 -0.46
CA THR A 40 8.93 4.81 0.78
C THR A 40 9.76 6.09 0.77
N ALA A 41 10.94 6.06 0.18
CA ALA A 41 11.81 7.22 0.12
C ALA A 41 11.22 8.33 -0.74
N THR A 42 10.49 7.97 -1.79
CA THR A 42 9.91 8.96 -2.68
C THR A 42 8.55 9.48 -2.22
N GLY A 43 7.99 8.83 -1.19
CA GLY A 43 6.65 9.21 -0.72
C GLY A 43 5.55 8.85 -1.69
N GLU A 44 5.77 7.82 -2.49
CA GLU A 44 4.81 7.38 -3.50
C GLU A 44 3.50 6.93 -2.86
N SER A 45 2.38 7.32 -3.48
CA SER A 45 1.07 6.92 -3.01
C SER A 45 0.71 5.53 -3.55
N ILE A 46 -0.31 4.93 -2.93
CA ILE A 46 -0.79 3.62 -3.39
C ILE A 46 -1.27 3.70 -4.83
N ALA A 47 -1.98 4.77 -5.19
CA ALA A 47 -2.45 4.94 -6.57
C ALA A 47 -1.29 5.04 -7.55
N GLN A 48 -0.25 5.80 -7.18
CA GLN A 48 0.93 5.93 -8.03
C GLN A 48 1.65 4.59 -8.19
N ALA A 49 1.78 3.85 -7.09
CA ALA A 49 2.44 2.56 -7.14
C ALA A 49 1.65 1.57 -8.00
N ALA A 50 0.33 1.56 -7.84
CA ALA A 50 -0.51 0.67 -8.63
C ALA A 50 -0.37 0.97 -10.12
N MET A 51 -0.36 2.24 -10.45
CA MET A 51 -0.21 2.65 -11.86
C MET A 51 1.16 2.24 -12.41
N ALA A 52 2.21 2.48 -11.63
CA ALA A 52 3.57 2.16 -12.08
C ALA A 52 3.78 0.67 -12.29
N HIS A 53 3.13 -0.15 -11.49
CA HIS A 53 3.27 -1.60 -11.57
C HIS A 53 2.13 -2.28 -12.30
N ARG A 54 1.22 -1.50 -12.86
CA ARG A 54 0.06 -2.01 -13.60
C ARG A 54 -0.79 -2.95 -12.78
N ILE A 55 -1.03 -2.56 -11.54
CA ILE A 55 -1.84 -3.33 -10.60
C ILE A 55 -3.23 -2.69 -10.55
N ASP A 56 -4.27 -3.52 -10.49
CA ASP A 56 -5.62 -3.01 -10.32
C ASP A 56 -5.74 -2.35 -8.95
N LEU A 57 -6.00 -1.05 -8.93
CA LEU A 57 -6.03 -0.26 -7.70
C LEU A 57 -7.06 -0.78 -6.71
N ASP A 58 -8.28 -1.07 -7.19
CA ASP A 58 -9.33 -1.52 -6.29
C ASP A 58 -8.97 -2.84 -5.62
N SER A 59 -8.40 -3.77 -6.38
CA SER A 59 -7.96 -5.05 -5.83
C SER A 59 -6.85 -4.87 -4.82
N LEU A 60 -5.90 -3.99 -5.13
CA LEU A 60 -4.78 -3.72 -4.24
C LEU A 60 -5.27 -3.11 -2.93
N LEU A 61 -6.17 -2.13 -3.01
CA LEU A 61 -6.71 -1.50 -1.81
C LEU A 61 -7.44 -2.51 -0.94
N LYS A 62 -8.21 -3.39 -1.57
CA LYS A 62 -8.94 -4.41 -0.83
C LYS A 62 -7.97 -5.33 -0.08
N GLU A 63 -6.93 -5.79 -0.76
CA GLU A 63 -5.95 -6.67 -0.12
C GLU A 63 -5.23 -5.97 1.02
N LEU A 64 -4.86 -4.72 0.82
CA LEU A 64 -4.16 -3.95 1.85
C LEU A 64 -5.03 -3.74 3.08
N ASN A 65 -6.32 -3.51 2.87
CA ASN A 65 -7.24 -3.30 3.99
C ASN A 65 -7.57 -4.60 4.72
N GLU A 66 -7.38 -5.74 4.07
CA GLU A 66 -7.64 -7.05 4.67
C GLU A 66 -6.40 -7.67 5.31
N ALA A 67 -5.26 -7.09 5.10
CA ALA A 67 -4.01 -7.65 5.60
C ALA A 67 -3.89 -7.67 7.13
#